data_932bc6ba16dd9c1f07388dc5484a7e95
#
_entry.id   932bc6ba16dd9c1f07388dc5484a7e95
#
_cell.length_a   1.000
_cell.length_b   1.000
_cell.length_c   1.000
_cell.angle_alpha   90.00
_cell.angle_beta   90.00
_cell.angle_gamma   90.00
#
_symmetry.space_group_name_H-M   'P 1'
#
loop_
_entity.id
_entity.type
_entity.pdbx_description
1 polymer ?
#
loop_
_entity_poly.entity_id
_entity_poly.type
_entity_poly.pdbx_seq_one_letter_code
_entity_poly.pdbx_strand_id
1 'polypeptide(L)'
;VFRTLRLTWLLGTTLLSAGAFAGAIMLAPDGTDSPGRALGTLLFLGSSVHVAATAWFFTLPEIRAHARAHRGRYVFAPAGLIAGTALAAVLVPYEQLRWALLAYFAWQFFHFQKQNVGMAALAGVAQGSGSVQPLERAGIMLAGAGGIAGLLVHPDLLQLGVEPPWRELFPVTFAVFAAGVAVGLYALARRTARPPAFTAVYLISLLFFAPVFAFESPYAAVAGLTIAHGYQYLLIVGLVAGAPRRGRSGLTGLAVMAAIALAGGVAIDQASHLHGSPLPWERALYGAYLGAVMTHFVVDAGLWRLRDEFPRRFLTASVPYLLKP
;
A
#
# COMPACT_ATOMS: atom_id res chain seq x y z
N VAL A 1 -26.81 0.00 -11.46
CA VAL A 1 -25.61 0.83 -11.24
C VAL A 1 -24.79 0.31 -10.04
N PHE A 2 -25.35 0.22 -8.83
CA PHE A 2 -24.59 -0.19 -7.62
C PHE A 2 -24.02 -1.61 -7.73
N ARG A 3 -24.78 -2.57 -8.26
CA ARG A 3 -24.28 -3.94 -8.49
C ARG A 3 -23.09 -3.94 -9.44
N THR A 4 -23.16 -3.17 -10.51
CA THR A 4 -22.06 -3.05 -11.50
C THR A 4 -20.81 -2.47 -10.85
N LEU A 5 -20.92 -1.33 -10.14
CA LEU A 5 -19.79 -0.69 -9.46
C LEU A 5 -19.14 -1.59 -8.40
N ARG A 6 -19.96 -2.35 -7.65
CA ARG A 6 -19.48 -3.36 -6.70
C ARG A 6 -18.67 -4.46 -7.39
N LEU A 7 -19.20 -5.02 -8.48
CA LEU A 7 -18.49 -6.03 -9.28
C LEU A 7 -17.22 -5.46 -9.90
N THR A 8 -17.26 -4.25 -10.44
CA THR A 8 -16.08 -3.56 -10.98
C THR A 8 -14.97 -3.44 -9.93
N TRP A 9 -15.33 -3.06 -8.70
CA TRP A 9 -14.34 -2.98 -7.62
C TRP A 9 -13.76 -4.35 -7.23
N LEU A 10 -14.60 -5.37 -7.07
CA LEU A 10 -14.17 -6.73 -6.69
C LEU A 10 -13.29 -7.37 -7.76
N LEU A 11 -13.72 -7.32 -9.01
CA LEU A 11 -12.96 -7.85 -10.15
C LEU A 11 -11.70 -7.01 -10.38
N GLY A 12 -11.82 -5.68 -10.33
CA GLY A 12 -10.68 -4.76 -10.46
C GLY A 12 -9.62 -5.03 -9.41
N THR A 13 -10.00 -5.15 -8.14
CA THR A 13 -9.07 -5.51 -7.05
C THR A 13 -8.36 -6.82 -7.32
N THR A 14 -9.10 -7.87 -7.71
CA THR A 14 -8.55 -9.20 -8.00
C THR A 14 -7.59 -9.16 -9.20
N LEU A 15 -8.06 -8.62 -10.33
CA LEU A 15 -7.31 -8.61 -11.59
C LEU A 15 -6.09 -7.70 -11.54
N LEU A 16 -6.21 -6.51 -10.94
CA LEU A 16 -5.07 -5.58 -10.78
C LEU A 16 -4.01 -6.17 -9.85
N SER A 17 -4.41 -6.85 -8.77
CA SER A 17 -3.45 -7.50 -7.89
C SER A 17 -2.75 -8.69 -8.56
N ALA A 18 -3.52 -9.60 -9.18
CA ALA A 18 -2.95 -10.73 -9.90
C ALA A 18 -2.06 -10.28 -11.07
N GLY A 19 -2.52 -9.27 -11.84
CA GLY A 19 -1.75 -8.68 -12.93
C GLY A 19 -0.48 -7.98 -12.46
N ALA A 20 -0.50 -7.33 -11.29
CA ALA A 20 0.67 -6.72 -10.68
C ALA A 20 1.76 -7.76 -10.36
N PHE A 21 1.38 -8.87 -9.72
CA PHE A 21 2.31 -9.96 -9.43
C PHE A 21 2.81 -10.63 -10.71
N ALA A 22 1.93 -10.97 -11.63
CA ALA A 22 2.32 -11.58 -12.91
C ALA A 22 3.24 -10.64 -13.70
N GLY A 23 2.90 -9.35 -13.80
CA GLY A 23 3.70 -8.35 -14.49
C GLY A 23 5.08 -8.16 -13.85
N ALA A 24 5.15 -8.12 -12.51
CA ALA A 24 6.42 -8.03 -11.80
C ALA A 24 7.33 -9.24 -12.07
N ILE A 25 6.77 -10.45 -12.04
CA ILE A 25 7.52 -11.69 -12.29
C ILE A 25 7.97 -11.77 -13.76
N MET A 26 7.07 -11.49 -14.70
CA MET A 26 7.36 -11.62 -16.14
C MET A 26 8.29 -10.53 -16.69
N LEU A 27 8.32 -9.36 -16.06
CA LEU A 27 9.10 -8.20 -16.50
C LEU A 27 10.33 -7.95 -15.60
N ALA A 28 10.54 -8.80 -14.57
CA ALA A 28 11.72 -8.69 -13.73
C ALA A 28 12.99 -8.85 -14.57
N PRO A 29 13.97 -7.96 -14.44
CA PRO A 29 15.27 -8.15 -15.04
C PRO A 29 16.05 -9.27 -14.33
N ASP A 30 17.10 -9.74 -14.98
CA ASP A 30 18.03 -10.66 -14.34
C ASP A 30 18.82 -9.95 -13.22
N GLY A 31 18.93 -10.60 -12.09
CA GLY A 31 19.67 -10.06 -10.95
C GLY A 31 19.14 -8.73 -10.41
N THR A 32 20.03 -7.74 -10.26
CA THR A 32 19.77 -6.41 -9.71
C THR A 32 19.75 -5.30 -10.78
N ASP A 33 19.70 -5.65 -12.05
CA ASP A 33 19.66 -4.67 -13.14
C ASP A 33 18.46 -3.74 -13.00
N SER A 34 18.58 -2.55 -13.60
CA SER A 34 17.48 -1.58 -13.56
C SER A 34 16.24 -2.12 -14.29
N PRO A 35 15.03 -1.84 -13.77
CA PRO A 35 13.81 -2.34 -14.40
C PRO A 35 13.65 -1.72 -15.80
N GLY A 36 13.23 -2.55 -16.76
CA GLY A 36 12.87 -2.07 -18.08
C GLY A 36 11.69 -1.08 -18.02
N ARG A 37 11.49 -0.31 -19.12
CA ARG A 37 10.47 0.75 -19.17
C ARG A 37 9.07 0.29 -18.73
N ALA A 38 8.66 -0.92 -19.12
CA ALA A 38 7.34 -1.45 -18.77
C ALA A 38 7.19 -1.63 -17.26
N LEU A 39 8.11 -2.33 -16.61
CA LEU A 39 8.09 -2.52 -15.16
C LEU A 39 8.28 -1.20 -14.41
N GLY A 40 9.17 -0.32 -14.89
CA GLY A 40 9.35 1.03 -14.34
C GLY A 40 8.05 1.85 -14.38
N THR A 41 7.27 1.76 -15.46
CA THR A 41 5.95 2.43 -15.53
C THR A 41 4.95 1.85 -14.54
N LEU A 42 4.90 0.52 -14.40
CA LEU A 42 4.02 -0.12 -13.41
C LEU A 42 4.41 0.30 -11.97
N LEU A 43 5.71 0.33 -11.67
CA LEU A 43 6.23 0.80 -10.38
C LEU A 43 5.93 2.29 -10.15
N PHE A 44 6.14 3.15 -11.13
CA PHE A 44 5.80 4.57 -11.04
C PHE A 44 4.33 4.78 -10.65
N LEU A 45 3.41 4.10 -11.33
CA LEU A 45 1.98 4.19 -11.02
C LEU A 45 1.65 3.58 -9.65
N GLY A 46 2.20 2.41 -9.35
CA GLY A 46 1.93 1.67 -8.12
C GLY A 46 2.68 2.20 -6.89
N SER A 47 3.72 3.00 -7.04
CA SER A 47 4.50 3.63 -5.97
C SER A 47 4.18 5.13 -5.87
N SER A 48 4.79 5.94 -6.73
CA SER A 48 4.80 7.39 -6.62
C SER A 48 3.44 8.04 -6.84
N VAL A 49 2.70 7.57 -7.87
CA VAL A 49 1.38 8.13 -8.22
C VAL A 49 0.33 7.81 -7.15
N HIS A 50 0.33 6.59 -6.58
CA HIS A 50 -0.65 6.26 -5.55
C HIS A 50 -0.42 7.05 -4.25
N VAL A 51 0.83 7.27 -3.85
CA VAL A 51 1.17 8.11 -2.68
C VAL A 51 0.68 9.52 -2.90
N ALA A 52 0.97 10.10 -4.08
CA ALA A 52 0.54 11.45 -4.42
C ALA A 52 -1.00 11.59 -4.50
N ALA A 53 -1.72 10.54 -4.87
CA ALA A 53 -3.18 10.54 -4.93
C ALA A 53 -3.84 10.86 -3.57
N THR A 54 -3.17 10.57 -2.47
CA THR A 54 -3.64 10.93 -1.11
C THR A 54 -3.83 12.44 -0.96
N ALA A 55 -3.03 13.27 -1.62
CA ALA A 55 -3.16 14.73 -1.56
C ALA A 55 -4.51 15.21 -2.11
N TRP A 56 -5.13 14.48 -3.03
CA TRP A 56 -6.44 14.80 -3.56
C TRP A 56 -7.52 14.92 -2.49
N PHE A 57 -7.48 14.10 -1.42
CA PHE A 57 -8.45 14.18 -0.33
C PHE A 57 -8.53 15.59 0.27
N PHE A 58 -7.41 16.30 0.34
CA PHE A 58 -7.36 17.67 0.87
C PHE A 58 -7.96 18.73 -0.06
N THR A 59 -8.39 18.36 -1.26
CA THR A 59 -9.23 19.24 -2.11
C THR A 59 -10.69 19.28 -1.63
N LEU A 60 -11.10 18.34 -0.78
CA LEU A 60 -12.46 18.18 -0.30
C LEU A 60 -12.68 18.99 0.99
N PRO A 61 -13.73 19.86 1.05
CA PRO A 61 -14.01 20.69 2.21
C PRO A 61 -14.19 19.91 3.51
N GLU A 62 -14.89 18.77 3.44
CA GLU A 62 -15.16 17.91 4.59
C GLU A 62 -13.88 17.26 5.15
N ILE A 63 -12.94 16.88 4.29
CA ILE A 63 -11.64 16.36 4.71
C ILE A 63 -10.80 17.47 5.34
N ARG A 64 -10.79 18.67 4.76
CA ARG A 64 -10.08 19.83 5.35
C ARG A 64 -10.64 20.21 6.72
N ALA A 65 -11.95 20.15 6.91
CA ALA A 65 -12.58 20.40 8.20
C ALA A 65 -12.15 19.35 9.24
N HIS A 66 -12.18 18.06 8.85
CA HIS A 66 -11.71 16.96 9.70
C HIS A 66 -10.21 17.10 10.04
N ALA A 67 -9.38 17.43 9.06
CA ALA A 67 -7.94 17.63 9.24
C ALA A 67 -7.64 18.79 10.21
N ARG A 68 -8.40 19.90 10.12
CA ARG A 68 -8.27 21.03 11.06
C ARG A 68 -8.65 20.66 12.49
N ALA A 69 -9.63 19.78 12.67
CA ALA A 69 -10.02 19.27 13.97
C ALA A 69 -8.99 18.27 14.56
N HIS A 70 -8.18 17.63 13.70
CA HIS A 70 -7.20 16.60 14.09
C HIS A 70 -5.78 16.96 13.61
N ARG A 71 -5.34 18.19 13.90
CA ARG A 71 -4.05 18.76 13.40
C ARG A 71 -2.85 17.91 13.73
N GLY A 72 -2.83 17.21 14.87
CA GLY A 72 -1.75 16.31 15.23
C GLY A 72 -1.44 15.31 14.13
N ARG A 73 -2.46 14.62 13.61
CA ARG A 73 -2.33 13.59 12.59
C ARG A 73 -2.16 14.15 11.17
N TYR A 74 -2.90 15.20 10.81
CA TYR A 74 -3.01 15.62 9.41
C TYR A 74 -2.17 16.84 9.04
N VAL A 75 -1.53 17.48 10.03
CA VAL A 75 -0.65 18.64 9.81
C VAL A 75 0.71 18.42 10.48
N PHE A 76 0.73 18.24 11.82
CA PHE A 76 2.01 18.21 12.54
C PHE A 76 2.80 16.94 12.30
N ALA A 77 2.16 15.74 12.28
CA ALA A 77 2.85 14.51 11.96
C ALA A 77 3.40 14.50 10.52
N PRO A 78 2.63 14.88 9.47
CA PRO A 78 3.16 15.08 8.12
C PRO A 78 4.34 16.03 8.05
N ALA A 79 4.21 17.23 8.61
CA ALA A 79 5.27 18.22 8.59
C ALA A 79 6.54 17.72 9.32
N GLY A 80 6.36 17.10 10.49
CA GLY A 80 7.45 16.52 11.27
C GLY A 80 8.15 15.36 10.56
N LEU A 81 7.40 14.48 9.89
CA LEU A 81 7.95 13.38 9.11
C LEU A 81 8.76 13.90 7.92
N ILE A 82 8.21 14.82 7.13
CA ILE A 82 8.91 15.37 5.96
C ILE A 82 10.16 16.14 6.39
N ALA A 83 10.05 17.06 7.36
CA ALA A 83 11.18 17.85 7.82
C ALA A 83 12.23 16.99 8.54
N GLY A 84 11.80 16.06 9.39
CA GLY A 84 12.68 15.18 10.15
C GLY A 84 13.49 14.23 9.27
N THR A 85 12.85 13.62 8.26
CA THR A 85 13.56 12.74 7.32
C THR A 85 14.42 13.51 6.33
N ALA A 86 14.01 14.70 5.90
CA ALA A 86 14.85 15.59 5.10
C ALA A 86 16.15 15.96 5.86
N LEU A 87 16.01 16.36 7.12
CA LEU A 87 17.13 16.69 7.98
C LEU A 87 18.03 15.47 8.24
N ALA A 88 17.42 14.31 8.56
CA ALA A 88 18.16 13.08 8.78
C ALA A 88 18.97 12.68 7.54
N ALA A 89 18.38 12.77 6.34
CA ALA A 89 19.07 12.45 5.09
C ALA A 89 20.24 13.39 4.79
N VAL A 90 20.20 14.65 5.24
CA VAL A 90 21.32 15.60 5.12
C VAL A 90 22.44 15.30 6.12
N LEU A 91 22.07 15.01 7.37
CA LEU A 91 23.03 14.92 8.48
C LEU A 91 23.64 13.52 8.63
N VAL A 92 22.87 12.46 8.32
CA VAL A 92 23.32 11.08 8.51
C VAL A 92 23.98 10.57 7.22
N PRO A 93 25.18 9.99 7.27
CA PRO A 93 25.79 9.36 6.10
C PRO A 93 24.89 8.28 5.51
N TYR A 94 24.86 8.17 4.18
CA TYR A 94 23.96 7.24 3.48
C TYR A 94 24.15 5.78 3.92
N GLU A 95 25.40 5.39 4.21
CA GLU A 95 25.74 4.06 4.73
C GLU A 95 25.01 3.70 6.05
N GLN A 96 24.83 4.69 6.92
CA GLN A 96 24.08 4.52 8.17
C GLN A 96 22.57 4.65 7.93
N LEU A 97 22.16 5.54 7.02
CA LEU A 97 20.76 5.73 6.66
C LEU A 97 20.14 4.45 6.10
N ARG A 98 20.90 3.64 5.33
CA ARG A 98 20.44 2.35 4.79
C ARG A 98 19.90 1.41 5.88
N TRP A 99 20.49 1.42 7.07
CA TRP A 99 19.98 0.65 8.21
C TRP A 99 18.65 1.19 8.73
N ALA A 100 18.47 2.51 8.76
CA ALA A 100 17.20 3.13 9.14
C ALA A 100 16.09 2.82 8.10
N LEU A 101 16.45 2.62 6.83
CA LEU A 101 15.50 2.21 5.80
C LEU A 101 14.89 0.84 6.05
N LEU A 102 15.52 -0.06 6.80
CA LEU A 102 14.88 -1.32 7.23
C LEU A 102 13.62 -1.04 8.06
N ALA A 103 13.68 -0.11 9.01
CA ALA A 103 12.52 0.29 9.80
C ALA A 103 11.44 0.98 8.94
N TYR A 104 11.86 1.82 7.99
CA TYR A 104 10.97 2.43 7.00
C TYR A 104 10.23 1.37 6.18
N PHE A 105 10.93 0.39 5.61
CA PHE A 105 10.33 -0.69 4.83
C PHE A 105 9.45 -1.61 5.68
N ALA A 106 9.84 -1.89 6.95
CA ALA A 106 8.96 -2.60 7.87
C ALA A 106 7.62 -1.90 8.05
N TRP A 107 7.62 -0.57 8.22
CA TRP A 107 6.39 0.23 8.33
C TRP A 107 5.63 0.25 7.00
N GLN A 108 6.31 0.42 5.87
CA GLN A 108 5.69 0.40 4.54
C GLN A 108 4.94 -0.91 4.29
N PHE A 109 5.59 -2.06 4.48
CA PHE A 109 4.97 -3.36 4.25
C PHE A 109 3.90 -3.70 5.29
N PHE A 110 4.06 -3.22 6.53
CA PHE A 110 2.99 -3.28 7.51
C PHE A 110 1.76 -2.46 7.07
N HIS A 111 1.96 -1.29 6.48
CA HIS A 111 0.88 -0.50 5.88
C HIS A 111 0.18 -1.28 4.76
N PHE A 112 0.92 -1.94 3.86
CA PHE A 112 0.35 -2.81 2.82
C PHE A 112 -0.50 -3.93 3.44
N GLN A 113 0.02 -4.57 4.48
CA GLN A 113 -0.71 -5.65 5.15
C GLN A 113 -1.98 -5.17 5.86
N LYS A 114 -1.98 -3.97 6.41
CA LYS A 114 -3.20 -3.35 6.97
C LYS A 114 -4.23 -3.08 5.88
N GLN A 115 -3.81 -2.63 4.70
CA GLN A 115 -4.70 -2.49 3.54
C GLN A 115 -5.29 -3.83 3.12
N ASN A 116 -4.49 -4.89 3.01
CA ASN A 116 -4.95 -6.23 2.66
C ASN A 116 -6.07 -6.72 3.57
N VAL A 117 -5.93 -6.55 4.90
CA VAL A 117 -7.00 -6.86 5.86
C VAL A 117 -8.26 -6.01 5.57
N GLY A 118 -8.08 -4.72 5.28
CA GLY A 118 -9.18 -3.82 4.93
C GLY A 118 -9.90 -4.22 3.65
N MET A 119 -9.15 -4.60 2.60
CA MET A 119 -9.70 -5.03 1.32
C MET A 119 -10.50 -6.33 1.45
N ALA A 120 -9.97 -7.32 2.18
CA ALA A 120 -10.68 -8.56 2.46
C ALA A 120 -11.96 -8.31 3.29
N ALA A 121 -11.89 -7.42 4.28
CA ALA A 121 -13.06 -7.04 5.09
C ALA A 121 -14.15 -6.36 4.25
N LEU A 122 -13.77 -5.40 3.40
CA LEU A 122 -14.69 -4.72 2.48
C LEU A 122 -15.30 -5.70 1.47
N ALA A 123 -14.51 -6.64 0.93
CA ALA A 123 -15.02 -7.65 0.00
C ALA A 123 -16.08 -8.54 0.65
N GLY A 124 -15.87 -8.95 1.90
CA GLY A 124 -16.87 -9.73 2.65
C GLY A 124 -18.15 -8.95 2.90
N VAL A 125 -18.06 -7.68 3.30
CA VAL A 125 -19.22 -6.81 3.50
C VAL A 125 -19.94 -6.56 2.17
N ALA A 126 -19.21 -6.23 1.11
CA ALA A 126 -19.78 -5.98 -0.21
C ALA A 126 -20.52 -7.20 -0.81
N GLN A 127 -20.15 -8.41 -0.40
CA GLN A 127 -20.80 -9.68 -0.83
C GLN A 127 -21.88 -10.15 0.15
N GLY A 128 -22.19 -9.39 1.21
CA GLY A 128 -23.18 -9.80 2.20
C GLY A 128 -22.76 -10.98 3.08
N SER A 129 -21.49 -11.41 3.00
CA SER A 129 -20.97 -12.53 3.80
C SER A 129 -20.37 -12.11 5.14
N GLY A 130 -20.47 -10.82 5.48
CA GLY A 130 -19.86 -10.23 6.68
C GLY A 130 -18.37 -9.93 6.52
N SER A 131 -17.82 -9.15 7.43
CA SER A 131 -16.40 -8.79 7.45
C SER A 131 -15.50 -10.02 7.73
N VAL A 132 -14.19 -9.85 7.61
CA VAL A 132 -13.21 -10.89 8.02
C VAL A 132 -13.39 -11.22 9.49
N GLN A 133 -13.40 -12.52 9.80
CA GLN A 133 -13.49 -13.06 11.16
C GLN A 133 -12.15 -12.92 11.89
N PRO A 134 -12.11 -12.98 13.22
CA PRO A 134 -10.86 -12.83 13.98
C PRO A 134 -9.75 -13.80 13.55
N LEU A 135 -10.08 -15.07 13.29
CA LEU A 135 -9.11 -16.07 12.86
C LEU A 135 -8.62 -15.86 11.42
N GLU A 136 -9.51 -15.44 10.50
CA GLU A 136 -9.15 -15.04 9.14
C GLU A 136 -8.16 -13.86 9.16
N ARG A 137 -8.47 -12.86 9.99
CA ARG A 137 -7.60 -11.70 10.20
C ARG A 137 -6.25 -12.10 10.80
N ALA A 138 -6.25 -13.01 11.79
CA ALA A 138 -5.03 -13.50 12.40
C ALA A 138 -4.15 -14.22 11.36
N GLY A 139 -4.73 -15.06 10.49
CA GLY A 139 -4.02 -15.70 9.39
C GLY A 139 -3.34 -14.69 8.45
N ILE A 140 -4.10 -13.69 7.96
CA ILE A 140 -3.56 -12.63 7.09
C ILE A 140 -2.42 -11.89 7.82
N MET A 141 -2.63 -11.48 9.08
CA MET A 141 -1.62 -10.71 9.83
C MET A 141 -0.36 -11.52 10.13
N LEU A 142 -0.49 -12.81 10.45
CA LEU A 142 0.65 -13.69 10.72
C LEU A 142 1.44 -13.98 9.45
N ALA A 143 0.76 -14.27 8.32
CA ALA A 143 1.42 -14.40 7.03
C ALA A 143 2.18 -13.13 6.63
N GLY A 144 1.55 -11.95 6.83
CA GLY A 144 2.22 -10.68 6.61
C GLY A 144 3.42 -10.45 7.51
N ALA A 145 3.32 -10.81 8.80
CA ALA A 145 4.44 -10.69 9.74
C ALA A 145 5.63 -11.56 9.28
N GLY A 146 5.37 -12.81 8.84
CA GLY A 146 6.40 -13.67 8.27
C GLY A 146 7.04 -13.07 7.02
N GLY A 147 6.23 -12.55 6.08
CA GLY A 147 6.73 -11.92 4.85
C GLY A 147 7.54 -10.65 5.10
N ILE A 148 7.08 -9.77 5.99
CA ILE A 148 7.82 -8.57 6.39
C ILE A 148 9.14 -8.96 7.05
N ALA A 149 9.12 -9.90 8.00
CA ALA A 149 10.33 -10.39 8.63
C ALA A 149 11.29 -11.00 7.60
N GLY A 150 10.77 -11.75 6.60
CA GLY A 150 11.56 -12.29 5.48
C GLY A 150 12.33 -11.20 4.73
N LEU A 151 11.69 -10.09 4.40
CA LEU A 151 12.33 -8.94 3.75
C LEU A 151 13.40 -8.28 4.64
N LEU A 152 13.17 -8.21 5.95
CA LEU A 152 14.13 -7.60 6.89
C LEU A 152 15.35 -8.46 7.18
N VAL A 153 15.22 -9.79 7.09
CA VAL A 153 16.36 -10.70 7.26
C VAL A 153 17.09 -10.98 5.93
N HIS A 154 16.45 -10.63 4.79
CA HIS A 154 17.04 -10.75 3.46
C HIS A 154 16.93 -9.41 2.69
N PRO A 155 17.62 -8.34 3.16
CA PRO A 155 17.47 -6.98 2.63
C PRO A 155 18.04 -6.80 1.22
N ASP A 156 18.72 -7.79 0.64
CA ASP A 156 19.10 -7.81 -0.77
C ASP A 156 17.86 -7.69 -1.68
N LEU A 157 16.74 -8.28 -1.26
CA LEU A 157 15.45 -8.14 -1.94
C LEU A 157 14.93 -6.69 -1.93
N LEU A 158 15.44 -5.84 -1.03
CA LEU A 158 15.14 -4.40 -0.96
C LEU A 158 16.23 -3.54 -1.59
N GLN A 159 17.28 -4.16 -2.15
CA GLN A 159 18.43 -3.50 -2.78
C GLN A 159 19.13 -2.48 -1.85
N LEU A 160 19.15 -2.75 -0.54
CA LEU A 160 19.73 -1.84 0.44
C LEU A 160 21.25 -1.98 0.57
N GLY A 161 21.83 -3.10 0.11
CA GLY A 161 23.26 -3.37 0.24
C GLY A 161 23.74 -3.38 1.70
N VAL A 162 22.92 -3.92 2.62
CA VAL A 162 23.26 -4.15 4.02
C VAL A 162 23.22 -5.64 4.31
N GLU A 163 24.16 -6.13 5.10
CA GLU A 163 24.27 -7.54 5.49
C GLU A 163 23.97 -7.70 6.98
N PRO A 164 22.72 -8.01 7.34
CA PRO A 164 22.37 -8.20 8.74
C PRO A 164 22.91 -9.55 9.27
N PRO A 165 23.39 -9.61 10.53
CA PRO A 165 23.89 -10.84 11.13
C PRO A 165 22.82 -11.91 11.36
N TRP A 166 21.55 -11.55 11.21
CA TRP A 166 20.38 -12.46 11.41
C TRP A 166 19.84 -13.06 10.11
N ARG A 167 20.55 -13.00 9.00
CA ARG A 167 20.13 -13.56 7.69
C ARG A 167 19.76 -15.06 7.78
N GLU A 168 20.40 -15.80 8.66
CA GLU A 168 20.13 -17.23 8.90
C GLU A 168 18.70 -17.49 9.42
N LEU A 169 17.98 -16.46 9.89
CA LEU A 169 16.60 -16.61 10.33
C LEU A 169 15.57 -16.66 9.18
N PHE A 170 15.99 -16.54 7.92
CA PHE A 170 15.07 -16.56 6.77
C PHE A 170 14.14 -17.79 6.74
N PRO A 171 14.61 -19.04 6.98
CA PRO A 171 13.72 -20.19 7.07
C PRO A 171 12.67 -20.10 8.19
N VAL A 172 13.01 -19.45 9.32
CA VAL A 172 12.06 -19.22 10.42
C VAL A 172 10.96 -18.24 9.97
N THR A 173 11.31 -17.18 9.24
CA THR A 173 10.31 -16.24 8.70
C THR A 173 9.37 -16.90 7.70
N PHE A 174 9.88 -17.83 6.89
CA PHE A 174 9.06 -18.66 6.02
C PHE A 174 8.11 -19.57 6.81
N ALA A 175 8.58 -20.19 7.89
CA ALA A 175 7.72 -21.02 8.75
C ALA A 175 6.58 -20.20 9.37
N VAL A 176 6.85 -18.95 9.80
CA VAL A 176 5.82 -18.02 10.31
C VAL A 176 4.83 -17.65 9.20
N PHE A 177 5.30 -17.37 7.98
CA PHE A 177 4.44 -17.10 6.82
C PHE A 177 3.55 -18.31 6.54
N ALA A 178 4.11 -19.51 6.43
CA ALA A 178 3.41 -20.76 6.13
C ALA A 178 2.36 -21.08 7.22
N ALA A 179 2.70 -20.87 8.50
CA ALA A 179 1.76 -20.99 9.61
C ALA A 179 0.58 -20.01 9.47
N GLY A 180 0.85 -18.75 9.12
CA GLY A 180 -0.18 -17.76 8.85
C GLY A 180 -1.10 -18.17 7.70
N VAL A 181 -0.53 -18.69 6.60
CA VAL A 181 -1.29 -19.21 5.46
C VAL A 181 -2.16 -20.40 5.90
N ALA A 182 -1.61 -21.36 6.66
CA ALA A 182 -2.35 -22.52 7.14
C ALA A 182 -3.53 -22.11 8.04
N VAL A 183 -3.31 -21.18 8.98
CA VAL A 183 -4.37 -20.62 9.83
C VAL A 183 -5.45 -19.91 8.99
N GLY A 184 -5.03 -19.11 8.00
CA GLY A 184 -5.96 -18.41 7.13
C GLY A 184 -6.79 -19.35 6.25
N LEU A 185 -6.18 -20.38 5.66
CA LEU A 185 -6.89 -21.40 4.88
C LEU A 185 -7.84 -22.23 5.74
N TYR A 186 -7.42 -22.61 6.95
CA TYR A 186 -8.29 -23.28 7.90
C TYR A 186 -9.50 -22.39 8.26
N ALA A 187 -9.28 -21.11 8.57
CA ALA A 187 -10.35 -20.18 8.88
C ALA A 187 -11.33 -20.01 7.70
N LEU A 188 -10.81 -19.89 6.47
CA LEU A 188 -11.62 -19.82 5.26
C LEU A 188 -12.43 -21.11 5.05
N ALA A 189 -11.85 -22.28 5.31
CA ALA A 189 -12.54 -23.57 5.22
C ALA A 189 -13.68 -23.70 6.25
N ARG A 190 -13.57 -23.04 7.41
CA ARG A 190 -14.61 -23.01 8.46
C ARG A 190 -15.69 -21.96 8.21
N ARG A 191 -15.47 -21.04 7.28
CA ARG A 191 -16.44 -19.99 6.97
C ARG A 191 -17.67 -20.58 6.26
N THR A 192 -18.88 -20.24 6.71
CA THR A 192 -20.14 -20.75 6.15
C THR A 192 -20.47 -20.15 4.78
N ALA A 193 -20.27 -18.84 4.60
CA ALA A 193 -20.52 -18.14 3.34
C ALA A 193 -19.21 -17.71 2.69
N ARG A 194 -18.86 -18.30 1.56
CA ARG A 194 -17.60 -18.09 0.81
C ARG A 194 -17.89 -17.65 -0.64
N PRO A 195 -18.45 -16.44 -0.86
CA PRO A 195 -18.64 -15.95 -2.22
C PRO A 195 -17.31 -15.93 -2.99
N PRO A 196 -17.29 -16.32 -4.28
CA PRO A 196 -16.03 -16.43 -5.05
C PRO A 196 -15.19 -15.15 -5.06
N ALA A 197 -15.84 -13.98 -5.21
CA ALA A 197 -15.12 -12.71 -5.24
C ALA A 197 -14.49 -12.35 -3.87
N PHE A 198 -15.19 -12.64 -2.75
CA PHE A 198 -14.59 -12.53 -1.41
C PHE A 198 -13.39 -13.48 -1.27
N THR A 199 -13.57 -14.73 -1.66
CA THR A 199 -12.53 -15.77 -1.56
C THR A 199 -11.27 -15.36 -2.35
N ALA A 200 -11.43 -14.83 -3.57
CA ALA A 200 -10.31 -14.37 -4.38
C ALA A 200 -9.54 -13.22 -3.71
N VAL A 201 -10.24 -12.18 -3.25
CA VAL A 201 -9.60 -11.04 -2.56
C VAL A 201 -8.94 -11.50 -1.25
N TYR A 202 -9.58 -12.40 -0.51
CA TYR A 202 -9.04 -12.96 0.73
C TYR A 202 -7.75 -13.76 0.48
N LEU A 203 -7.73 -14.65 -0.52
CA LEU A 203 -6.55 -15.44 -0.87
C LEU A 203 -5.40 -14.57 -1.35
N ILE A 204 -5.65 -13.55 -2.18
CA ILE A 204 -4.64 -12.56 -2.57
C ILE A 204 -4.06 -11.85 -1.34
N SER A 205 -4.93 -11.46 -0.39
CA SER A 205 -4.49 -10.79 0.84
C SER A 205 -3.68 -11.71 1.76
N LEU A 206 -4.03 -13.00 1.81
CA LEU A 206 -3.35 -14.01 2.62
C LEU A 206 -1.99 -14.36 2.04
N LEU A 207 -1.90 -14.51 0.72
CA LEU A 207 -0.70 -14.92 -0.02
C LEU A 207 0.14 -13.73 -0.50
N PHE A 208 -0.19 -12.52 -0.09
CA PHE A 208 0.41 -11.28 -0.61
C PHE A 208 1.93 -11.29 -0.59
N PHE A 209 2.55 -11.84 0.45
CA PHE A 209 4.01 -11.93 0.60
C PHE A 209 4.64 -13.22 0.07
N ALA A 210 3.88 -14.11 -0.58
CA ALA A 210 4.43 -15.36 -1.12
C ALA A 210 5.64 -15.15 -2.07
N PRO A 211 5.68 -14.11 -2.94
CA PRO A 211 6.83 -13.89 -3.82
C PRO A 211 8.16 -13.69 -3.10
N VAL A 212 8.16 -13.16 -1.87
CA VAL A 212 9.36 -12.98 -1.04
C VAL A 212 10.11 -14.29 -0.79
N PHE A 213 9.38 -15.41 -0.75
CA PHE A 213 9.93 -16.73 -0.48
C PHE A 213 10.09 -17.58 -1.75
N ALA A 214 9.60 -17.07 -2.89
CA ALA A 214 9.61 -17.82 -4.14
C ALA A 214 10.66 -17.33 -5.14
N PHE A 215 11.17 -16.11 -5.00
CA PHE A 215 12.06 -15.48 -5.97
C PHE A 215 13.28 -14.85 -5.30
N GLU A 216 14.43 -15.00 -5.95
CA GLU A 216 15.69 -14.36 -5.56
C GLU A 216 15.85 -12.96 -6.19
N SER A 217 15.20 -12.71 -7.34
CA SER A 217 15.19 -11.41 -7.99
C SER A 217 14.42 -10.40 -7.14
N PRO A 218 15.02 -9.23 -6.77
CA PRO A 218 14.37 -8.17 -6.01
C PRO A 218 13.04 -7.72 -6.64
N TYR A 219 13.00 -7.60 -7.96
CA TYR A 219 11.80 -7.14 -8.67
C TYR A 219 10.71 -8.20 -8.69
N ALA A 220 11.03 -9.47 -8.92
CA ALA A 220 10.06 -10.55 -8.88
C ALA A 220 9.49 -10.75 -7.46
N ALA A 221 10.33 -10.58 -6.43
CA ALA A 221 9.94 -10.75 -5.04
C ALA A 221 9.13 -9.57 -4.48
N VAL A 222 9.47 -8.31 -4.86
CA VAL A 222 8.98 -7.11 -4.14
C VAL A 222 8.17 -6.16 -5.01
N ALA A 223 8.46 -6.02 -6.32
CA ALA A 223 7.78 -5.05 -7.16
C ALA A 223 6.26 -5.31 -7.22
N GLY A 224 5.86 -6.58 -7.31
CA GLY A 224 4.44 -6.96 -7.30
C GLY A 224 3.68 -6.52 -6.06
N LEU A 225 4.32 -6.53 -4.89
CA LEU A 225 3.73 -6.04 -3.62
C LEU A 225 3.38 -4.55 -3.73
N THR A 226 4.32 -3.74 -4.20
CA THR A 226 4.17 -2.29 -4.35
C THR A 226 3.13 -1.93 -5.40
N ILE A 227 3.20 -2.59 -6.58
CA ILE A 227 2.27 -2.35 -7.69
C ILE A 227 0.84 -2.75 -7.29
N ALA A 228 0.66 -3.94 -6.71
CA ALA A 228 -0.67 -4.43 -6.29
C ALA A 228 -1.30 -3.50 -5.24
N HIS A 229 -0.53 -3.14 -4.20
CA HIS A 229 -0.97 -2.22 -3.16
C HIS A 229 -1.42 -0.86 -3.74
N GLY A 230 -0.59 -0.26 -4.58
CA GLY A 230 -0.88 1.05 -5.17
C GLY A 230 -2.08 1.00 -6.13
N TYR A 231 -2.22 -0.05 -6.93
CA TYR A 231 -3.36 -0.17 -7.86
C TYR A 231 -4.68 -0.42 -7.13
N GLN A 232 -4.69 -1.22 -6.07
CA GLN A 232 -5.86 -1.36 -5.19
C GLN A 232 -6.26 0.00 -4.60
N TYR A 233 -5.28 0.78 -4.16
CA TYR A 233 -5.50 2.12 -3.62
C TYR A 233 -6.05 3.09 -4.68
N LEU A 234 -5.41 3.17 -5.85
CA LEU A 234 -5.87 4.03 -6.95
C LEU A 234 -7.28 3.67 -7.41
N LEU A 235 -7.64 2.37 -7.42
CA LEU A 235 -8.98 1.92 -7.75
C LEU A 235 -10.02 2.46 -6.75
N ILE A 236 -9.79 2.30 -5.45
CA ILE A 236 -10.78 2.74 -4.45
C ILE A 236 -10.83 4.27 -4.34
N VAL A 237 -9.70 4.97 -4.42
CA VAL A 237 -9.66 6.43 -4.44
C VAL A 237 -10.32 6.98 -5.70
N GLY A 238 -10.11 6.33 -6.85
CA GLY A 238 -10.79 6.66 -8.11
C GLY A 238 -12.31 6.55 -7.99
N LEU A 239 -12.82 5.48 -7.38
CA LEU A 239 -14.25 5.33 -7.11
C LEU A 239 -14.80 6.42 -6.19
N VAL A 240 -14.04 6.79 -5.15
CA VAL A 240 -14.39 7.89 -4.24
C VAL A 240 -14.35 9.23 -4.97
N ALA A 241 -13.35 9.47 -5.84
CA ALA A 241 -13.22 10.70 -6.63
C ALA A 241 -14.31 10.83 -7.70
N GLY A 242 -14.70 9.69 -8.31
CA GLY A 242 -15.79 9.61 -9.28
C GLY A 242 -17.19 9.72 -8.69
N ALA A 243 -17.34 9.72 -7.37
CA ALA A 243 -18.65 9.91 -6.74
C ALA A 243 -19.15 11.35 -6.94
N PRO A 244 -20.40 11.53 -7.44
CA PRO A 244 -20.98 12.87 -7.60
C PRO A 244 -21.07 13.61 -6.25
N ARG A 245 -20.71 14.89 -6.24
CA ARG A 245 -20.80 15.78 -5.07
C ARG A 245 -21.49 17.09 -5.45
N ARG A 246 -22.04 17.81 -4.45
CA ARG A 246 -22.63 19.14 -4.71
C ARG A 246 -21.63 20.05 -5.43
N GLY A 247 -22.03 20.57 -6.59
CA GLY A 247 -21.22 21.49 -7.39
C GLY A 247 -20.04 20.86 -8.13
N ARG A 248 -19.90 19.51 -8.13
CA ARG A 248 -18.80 18.82 -8.82
C ARG A 248 -19.26 17.52 -9.44
N SER A 249 -19.04 17.36 -10.75
CA SER A 249 -19.28 16.09 -11.43
C SER A 249 -18.26 15.04 -11.01
N GLY A 250 -18.62 13.75 -11.10
CA GLY A 250 -17.69 12.66 -10.86
C GLY A 250 -16.48 12.70 -11.81
N LEU A 251 -16.70 13.07 -13.08
CA LEU A 251 -15.64 13.20 -14.06
C LEU A 251 -14.63 14.31 -13.67
N THR A 252 -15.11 15.46 -13.20
CA THR A 252 -14.25 16.51 -12.67
C THR A 252 -13.46 16.04 -11.45
N GLY A 253 -14.09 15.25 -10.57
CA GLY A 253 -13.43 14.65 -9.41
C GLY A 253 -12.26 13.75 -9.81
N LEU A 254 -12.49 12.86 -10.77
CA LEU A 254 -11.48 11.97 -11.33
C LEU A 254 -10.35 12.73 -12.03
N ALA A 255 -10.68 13.73 -12.85
CA ALA A 255 -9.68 14.53 -13.57
C ALA A 255 -8.74 15.27 -12.61
N VAL A 256 -9.28 15.89 -11.55
CA VAL A 256 -8.47 16.58 -10.53
C VAL A 256 -7.63 15.58 -9.73
N MET A 257 -8.19 14.42 -9.38
CA MET A 257 -7.44 13.36 -8.69
C MET A 257 -6.27 12.88 -9.57
N ALA A 258 -6.52 12.59 -10.83
CA ALA A 258 -5.49 12.14 -11.77
C ALA A 258 -4.40 13.21 -11.98
N ALA A 259 -4.77 14.48 -12.13
CA ALA A 259 -3.81 15.57 -12.30
C ALA A 259 -2.89 15.73 -11.06
N ILE A 260 -3.46 15.71 -9.85
CA ILE A 260 -2.68 15.77 -8.59
C ILE A 260 -1.79 14.53 -8.45
N ALA A 261 -2.34 13.34 -8.70
CA ALA A 261 -1.62 12.10 -8.56
C ALA A 261 -0.45 11.99 -9.53
N LEU A 262 -0.63 12.38 -10.81
CA LEU A 262 0.42 12.35 -11.81
C LEU A 262 1.48 13.43 -11.55
N ALA A 263 1.09 14.68 -11.32
CA ALA A 263 2.05 15.76 -11.07
C ALA A 263 2.86 15.52 -9.78
N GLY A 264 2.18 15.15 -8.69
CA GLY A 264 2.84 14.80 -7.43
C GLY A 264 3.65 13.51 -7.54
N GLY A 265 3.15 12.52 -8.32
CA GLY A 265 3.84 11.28 -8.60
C GLY A 265 5.18 11.51 -9.29
N VAL A 266 5.24 12.38 -10.30
CA VAL A 266 6.51 12.75 -10.96
C VAL A 266 7.49 13.38 -9.95
N ALA A 267 7.03 14.30 -9.11
CA ALA A 267 7.90 14.92 -8.11
C ALA A 267 8.45 13.90 -7.08
N ILE A 268 7.59 12.98 -6.61
CA ILE A 268 7.97 11.90 -5.69
C ILE A 268 8.95 10.93 -6.36
N ASP A 269 8.70 10.56 -7.60
CA ASP A 269 9.54 9.66 -8.38
C ASP A 269 10.95 10.25 -8.60
N GLN A 270 11.03 11.49 -9.05
CA GLN A 270 12.31 12.17 -9.23
C GLN A 270 13.09 12.28 -7.91
N ALA A 271 12.42 12.62 -6.80
CA ALA A 271 13.06 12.71 -5.50
C ALA A 271 13.55 11.34 -4.99
N SER A 272 12.88 10.25 -5.33
CA SER A 272 13.28 8.89 -4.94
C SER A 272 14.61 8.45 -5.57
N HIS A 273 14.95 8.96 -6.76
CA HIS A 273 16.19 8.64 -7.47
C HIS A 273 17.41 9.43 -6.98
N LEU A 274 17.24 10.36 -6.02
CA LEU A 274 18.33 11.16 -5.45
C LEU A 274 19.03 10.46 -4.25
N HIS A 275 18.74 9.18 -4.03
CA HIS A 275 19.40 8.41 -2.97
C HIS A 275 20.92 8.34 -3.21
N GLY A 276 21.71 8.48 -2.14
CA GLY A 276 23.17 8.41 -2.22
C GLY A 276 23.85 9.61 -2.87
N SER A 277 23.12 10.66 -3.27
CA SER A 277 23.70 11.89 -3.81
C SER A 277 24.68 12.55 -2.82
N PRO A 278 25.82 13.10 -3.32
CA PRO A 278 26.73 13.89 -2.51
C PRO A 278 26.18 15.29 -2.17
N LEU A 279 25.19 15.80 -2.92
CA LEU A 279 24.69 17.16 -2.78
C LEU A 279 23.66 17.26 -1.63
N PRO A 280 23.85 18.14 -0.64
CA PRO A 280 22.97 18.23 0.54
C PRO A 280 21.49 18.50 0.19
N TRP A 281 21.21 19.32 -0.82
CA TRP A 281 19.84 19.63 -1.23
C TRP A 281 19.14 18.43 -1.89
N GLU A 282 19.86 17.60 -2.66
CA GLU A 282 19.33 16.37 -3.24
C GLU A 282 19.04 15.32 -2.15
N ARG A 283 19.94 15.23 -1.16
CA ARG A 283 19.72 14.40 0.02
C ARG A 283 18.48 14.88 0.81
N ALA A 284 18.29 16.19 0.95
CA ALA A 284 17.10 16.75 1.58
C ALA A 284 15.82 16.36 0.82
N LEU A 285 15.83 16.44 -0.52
CA LEU A 285 14.70 16.02 -1.37
C LEU A 285 14.41 14.52 -1.24
N TYR A 286 15.46 13.68 -1.24
CA TYR A 286 15.30 12.25 -0.98
C TYR A 286 14.69 11.98 0.40
N GLY A 287 15.18 12.65 1.43
CA GLY A 287 14.60 12.55 2.77
C GLY A 287 13.15 13.03 2.82
N ALA A 288 12.83 14.14 2.15
CA ALA A 288 11.47 14.64 2.04
C ALA A 288 10.53 13.64 1.33
N TYR A 289 11.03 12.95 0.30
CA TYR A 289 10.32 11.83 -0.35
C TYR A 289 9.97 10.74 0.67
N LEU A 290 10.92 10.26 1.46
CA LEU A 290 10.66 9.26 2.50
C LEU A 290 9.59 9.73 3.49
N GLY A 291 9.67 10.99 3.93
CA GLY A 291 8.68 11.62 4.80
C GLY A 291 7.30 11.75 4.15
N ALA A 292 7.23 12.04 2.86
CA ALA A 292 5.97 12.10 2.11
C ALA A 292 5.28 10.73 2.04
N VAL A 293 6.05 9.65 1.80
CA VAL A 293 5.52 8.28 1.82
C VAL A 293 5.02 7.89 3.21
N MET A 294 5.79 8.19 4.27
CA MET A 294 5.32 7.97 5.65
C MET A 294 4.09 8.82 6.00
N THR A 295 3.99 10.02 5.47
CA THR A 295 2.82 10.89 5.60
C THR A 295 1.58 10.23 5.01
N HIS A 296 1.70 9.63 3.82
CA HIS A 296 0.62 8.85 3.22
C HIS A 296 0.13 7.75 4.19
N PHE A 297 1.02 6.98 4.85
CA PHE A 297 0.63 5.95 5.82
C PHE A 297 -0.15 6.52 7.00
N VAL A 298 0.28 7.66 7.53
CA VAL A 298 -0.37 8.33 8.67
C VAL A 298 -1.76 8.84 8.31
N VAL A 299 -1.90 9.45 7.13
CA VAL A 299 -3.16 9.98 6.62
C VAL A 299 -4.15 8.85 6.36
N ASP A 300 -3.71 7.81 5.66
CA ASP A 300 -4.53 6.65 5.35
C ASP A 300 -4.99 5.90 6.60
N ALA A 301 -4.10 5.71 7.59
CA ALA A 301 -4.48 5.12 8.85
C ALA A 301 -5.60 5.88 9.58
N GLY A 302 -5.85 7.13 9.22
CA GLY A 302 -6.98 7.93 9.70
C GLY A 302 -8.20 7.86 8.81
N LEU A 303 -8.03 8.06 7.49
CA LEU A 303 -9.15 8.18 6.54
C LEU A 303 -9.86 6.85 6.23
N TRP A 304 -9.15 5.71 6.35
CA TRP A 304 -9.71 4.37 6.08
C TRP A 304 -10.13 3.60 7.33
N ARG A 305 -10.16 4.26 8.49
CA ARG A 305 -10.50 3.64 9.76
C ARG A 305 -12.02 3.59 9.99
N LEU A 306 -12.69 2.60 9.38
CA LEU A 306 -14.17 2.50 9.37
C LEU A 306 -14.83 2.35 10.75
N ARG A 307 -14.07 2.05 11.81
CA ARG A 307 -14.60 2.09 13.20
C ARG A 307 -14.85 3.51 13.69
N ASP A 308 -14.15 4.51 13.12
CA ASP A 308 -14.32 5.91 13.47
C ASP A 308 -15.49 6.50 12.65
N GLU A 309 -16.25 7.39 13.27
CA GLU A 309 -17.50 7.90 12.70
C GLU A 309 -17.29 8.66 11.38
N PHE A 310 -16.31 9.58 11.35
CA PHE A 310 -16.09 10.40 10.17
C PHE A 310 -15.69 9.59 8.94
N PRO A 311 -14.66 8.73 8.96
CA PRO A 311 -14.31 7.90 7.80
C PRO A 311 -15.45 7.01 7.35
N ARG A 312 -16.18 6.38 8.27
CA ARG A 312 -17.33 5.53 7.96
C ARG A 312 -18.41 6.33 7.24
N ARG A 313 -18.80 7.49 7.75
CA ARG A 313 -19.81 8.38 7.13
C ARG A 313 -19.37 8.86 5.75
N PHE A 314 -18.12 9.31 5.62
CA PHE A 314 -17.54 9.80 4.37
C PHE A 314 -17.54 8.73 3.29
N LEU A 315 -17.07 7.51 3.60
CA LEU A 315 -17.02 6.40 2.64
C LEU A 315 -18.42 5.86 2.33
N THR A 316 -19.32 5.79 3.31
CA THR A 316 -20.72 5.41 3.06
C THR A 316 -21.42 6.38 2.11
N ALA A 317 -21.11 7.68 2.20
CA ALA A 317 -21.64 8.67 1.28
C ALA A 317 -21.03 8.58 -0.14
N SER A 318 -19.74 8.23 -0.24
CA SER A 318 -19.01 8.20 -1.51
C SER A 318 -19.16 6.87 -2.25
N VAL A 319 -19.09 5.74 -1.54
CA VAL A 319 -19.11 4.37 -2.11
C VAL A 319 -20.07 3.45 -1.34
N PRO A 320 -21.38 3.81 -1.25
CA PRO A 320 -22.36 3.08 -0.42
C PRO A 320 -22.46 1.60 -0.81
N TYR A 321 -22.25 1.29 -2.08
CA TYR A 321 -22.33 -0.07 -2.64
C TYR A 321 -21.22 -1.01 -2.13
N LEU A 322 -20.17 -0.51 -1.49
CA LEU A 322 -19.14 -1.33 -0.84
C LEU A 322 -19.44 -1.63 0.63
N LEU A 323 -20.26 -0.79 1.28
CA LEU A 323 -20.53 -0.85 2.71
C LEU A 323 -21.95 -1.33 3.05
N LYS A 324 -22.82 -1.42 2.05
CA LYS A 324 -24.18 -1.95 2.17
C LYS A 324 -24.35 -3.07 1.14
N PRO A 325 -24.69 -4.30 1.55
CA PRO A 325 -24.89 -5.42 0.64
C PRO A 325 -26.06 -5.22 -0.35
#